data_01b6bf0fb35a123dc5d23bbbcc198841
#
_entry.id   01b6bf0fb35a123dc5d23bbbcc198841
#
_cell.length_a   1.000
_cell.length_b   1.000
_cell.length_c   1.000
_cell.angle_alpha   90.00
_cell.angle_beta   90.00
_cell.angle_gamma   90.00
#
_symmetry.space_group_name_H-M   'P 1'
#
loop_
_entity.id
_entity.type
_entity.pdbx_description
1 polymer ?
#
loop_
_entity_poly.entity_id
_entity_poly.type
_entity_poly.pdbx_seq_one_letter_code
_entity_poly.pdbx_strand_id
1 'polypeptide(L)'
;SNLDWPKTLANSEEGIRKQKEELTELLDKYVTANINTVLLQTRVRAATIYPSNIEPWDKCLTGTENGVPNYDPLAFAVEECHKRGLEIHAWIAAMPVGASNSLGCKEMKKKGFGIKNFSTGAYVNPGDPKFARYLGEICAEITQNYDIDGINLDYIRYPDGWPYPTYKNGDTPEARRENVTNIVKEVYRRVKALKPWVKISCSPIGKYDDLSRYSSKNYNAKHRVSQDAQLWVKTRIMDQLYPMQYWRDDNYYPFCADWVENSNGHDIVSGLGTYFLDPKEGNLSFTELSREMYVSRWLGMGHAHFRSKFLLENLQGIYNFEKRFNATPSLTPALTWIRKNKPETPNFSRGYSLVVSIGTQGTKTIEWRGNSPYYNIYMSNNYPVDIKNPHNLIVSRFQGTSFIHKGAKQQFYAITAMDRYGNESNALQSKLVSKDIESKLLSNDGKNLTLLKNINEMDISYFSIESLVGTTIAKIYSIPSNAEVINITKLKCGTYRLYAHSAKRKVKHKVGYFFIKR
;
A
#
# COMPACT_ATOMS: atom_id res chain seq x y z
N SER A 1 13.30 2.14 15.44
CA SER A 1 13.91 2.42 16.74
C SER A 1 12.88 2.20 17.85
N ASN A 2 13.34 1.95 19.06
CA ASN A 2 12.51 1.75 20.25
C ASN A 2 11.68 2.98 20.69
N LEU A 3 11.63 4.03 19.90
CA LEU A 3 10.81 5.20 20.17
C LEU A 3 9.31 4.88 20.07
N ASP A 4 8.92 4.04 19.11
CA ASP A 4 7.52 3.63 18.93
C ASP A 4 7.36 2.11 19.10
N TRP A 5 8.28 1.32 18.55
CA TRP A 5 8.36 -0.13 18.65
C TRP A 5 9.80 -0.62 18.41
N PRO A 6 10.28 -1.68 19.11
CA PRO A 6 9.63 -2.32 20.24
C PRO A 6 9.83 -1.53 21.55
N LYS A 7 8.92 -1.70 22.51
CA LYS A 7 9.04 -1.16 23.87
C LYS A 7 9.50 -2.23 24.86
N THR A 8 9.02 -3.46 24.67
CA THR A 8 9.44 -4.63 25.44
C THR A 8 10.67 -5.26 24.83
N LEU A 9 11.58 -5.81 25.64
CA LEU A 9 12.78 -6.47 25.16
C LEU A 9 12.52 -7.95 24.85
N ALA A 10 13.05 -8.44 23.71
CA ALA A 10 12.96 -9.84 23.27
C ALA A 10 14.10 -10.70 23.89
N ASN A 11 14.25 -10.67 25.21
CA ASN A 11 15.24 -11.43 25.95
C ASN A 11 14.66 -12.70 26.61
N SER A 12 13.39 -13.00 26.34
CA SER A 12 12.64 -14.18 26.79
C SER A 12 11.50 -14.47 25.80
N GLU A 13 10.91 -15.66 25.87
CA GLU A 13 9.73 -16.00 25.04
C GLU A 13 8.54 -15.06 25.29
N GLU A 14 8.32 -14.70 26.55
CA GLU A 14 7.30 -13.73 26.93
C GLU A 14 7.60 -12.33 26.35
N GLY A 15 8.87 -11.90 26.37
CA GLY A 15 9.30 -10.65 25.76
C GLY A 15 9.05 -10.64 24.24
N ILE A 16 9.37 -11.74 23.56
CA ILE A 16 9.09 -11.91 22.12
C ILE A 16 7.58 -11.82 21.84
N ARG A 17 6.76 -12.54 22.61
CA ARG A 17 5.31 -12.50 22.48
C ARG A 17 4.78 -11.07 22.61
N LYS A 18 5.22 -10.35 23.65
CA LYS A 18 4.82 -8.95 23.86
C LYS A 18 5.27 -8.01 22.73
N GLN A 19 6.52 -8.14 22.23
CA GLN A 19 6.95 -7.36 21.07
C GLN A 19 6.04 -7.57 19.85
N LYS A 20 5.64 -8.82 19.60
CA LYS A 20 4.73 -9.15 18.49
C LYS A 20 3.34 -8.56 18.70
N GLU A 21 2.81 -8.64 19.91
CA GLU A 21 1.50 -8.05 20.28
C GLU A 21 1.54 -6.53 20.14
N GLU A 22 2.57 -5.85 20.65
CA GLU A 22 2.75 -4.40 20.49
C GLU A 22 2.67 -3.98 19.01
N LEU A 23 3.34 -4.71 18.11
CA LEU A 23 3.31 -4.38 16.69
C LEU A 23 1.93 -4.59 16.08
N THR A 24 1.29 -5.73 16.35
CA THR A 24 -0.03 -6.04 15.79
C THR A 24 -1.09 -5.03 16.25
N GLU A 25 -1.05 -4.60 17.51
CA GLU A 25 -1.93 -3.55 18.02
C GLU A 25 -1.72 -2.19 17.32
N LEU A 26 -0.45 -1.82 17.04
CA LEU A 26 -0.15 -0.61 16.28
C LEU A 26 -0.73 -0.70 14.85
N LEU A 27 -0.51 -1.84 14.17
CA LEU A 27 -1.00 -2.05 12.81
C LEU A 27 -2.52 -2.05 12.71
N ASP A 28 -3.22 -2.64 13.68
CA ASP A 28 -4.69 -2.63 13.75
C ASP A 28 -5.25 -1.20 13.90
N LYS A 29 -4.56 -0.37 14.69
CA LYS A 29 -4.91 1.06 14.79
C LYS A 29 -4.69 1.80 13.47
N TYR A 30 -3.63 1.49 12.72
CA TYR A 30 -3.40 2.10 11.41
C TYR A 30 -4.49 1.73 10.42
N VAL A 31 -4.87 0.45 10.35
CA VAL A 31 -5.98 0.00 9.50
C VAL A 31 -7.28 0.70 9.87
N THR A 32 -7.57 0.84 11.18
CA THR A 32 -8.77 1.55 11.67
C THR A 32 -8.81 3.02 11.22
N ALA A 33 -7.65 3.63 10.99
CA ALA A 33 -7.52 5.00 10.47
C ALA A 33 -7.34 5.06 8.95
N ASN A 34 -7.50 3.94 8.23
CA ASN A 34 -7.26 3.80 6.79
C ASN A 34 -5.87 4.30 6.33
N ILE A 35 -4.87 4.19 7.20
CA ILE A 35 -3.46 4.35 6.84
C ILE A 35 -3.07 3.13 6.00
N ASN A 36 -2.38 3.34 4.89
CA ASN A 36 -2.06 2.31 3.91
C ASN A 36 -0.58 1.93 3.83
N THR A 37 0.31 2.69 4.47
CA THR A 37 1.76 2.49 4.37
C THR A 37 2.45 2.70 5.71
N VAL A 38 3.40 1.82 6.04
CA VAL A 38 4.24 1.90 7.25
C VAL A 38 5.70 2.02 6.84
N LEU A 39 6.40 3.03 7.37
CA LEU A 39 7.85 3.16 7.29
C LEU A 39 8.44 2.62 8.57
N LEU A 40 8.99 1.41 8.54
CA LEU A 40 9.61 0.74 9.68
C LEU A 40 11.12 0.99 9.69
N GLN A 41 11.65 1.63 10.74
CA GLN A 41 13.09 1.86 10.85
C GLN A 41 13.85 0.54 11.01
N THR A 42 14.41 0.06 9.91
CA THR A 42 15.03 -1.27 9.76
C THR A 42 16.54 -1.21 10.00
N ARG A 43 17.20 -0.13 9.58
CA ARG A 43 18.59 0.21 9.90
C ARG A 43 18.62 1.46 10.77
N VAL A 44 19.10 1.33 11.98
CA VAL A 44 18.99 2.38 13.02
C VAL A 44 20.29 3.11 13.18
N ARG A 45 21.39 2.96 12.86
CA ARG A 45 22.70 3.64 13.06
C ARG A 45 23.84 2.63 12.94
N ALA A 46 24.00 2.09 11.75
CA ALA A 46 24.91 0.99 11.47
C ALA A 46 24.64 -0.26 12.34
N ALA A 47 23.35 -0.49 12.62
CA ALA A 47 22.81 -1.67 13.27
C ALA A 47 21.39 -1.94 12.75
N THR A 48 20.96 -3.19 12.73
CA THR A 48 19.73 -3.64 12.07
C THR A 48 18.76 -4.31 13.04
N ILE A 49 17.49 -4.37 12.65
CA ILE A 49 16.46 -5.13 13.38
C ILE A 49 16.11 -6.45 12.68
N TYR A 50 16.98 -6.94 11.82
CA TYR A 50 16.87 -8.20 11.08
C TYR A 50 18.22 -8.91 11.05
N PRO A 51 18.29 -10.23 10.84
CA PRO A 51 19.54 -10.94 10.69
C PRO A 51 20.30 -10.45 9.43
N SER A 52 21.36 -9.69 9.65
CA SER A 52 22.20 -9.14 8.59
C SER A 52 23.60 -9.78 8.62
N ASN A 53 24.15 -10.04 7.44
CA ASN A 53 25.54 -10.46 7.26
C ASN A 53 26.51 -9.26 7.22
N ILE A 54 26.00 -8.02 7.22
CA ILE A 54 26.76 -6.79 6.98
C ILE A 54 26.92 -5.97 8.26
N GLU A 55 25.84 -5.81 9.04
CA GLU A 55 25.80 -4.99 10.25
C GLU A 55 25.26 -5.76 11.45
N PRO A 56 25.66 -5.38 12.69
CA PRO A 56 25.23 -6.05 13.91
C PRO A 56 23.76 -5.78 14.22
N TRP A 57 23.19 -6.59 15.11
CA TRP A 57 21.88 -6.36 15.69
C TRP A 57 21.82 -5.09 16.52
N ASP A 58 20.73 -4.33 16.37
CA ASP A 58 20.47 -3.17 17.22
C ASP A 58 20.02 -3.62 18.62
N LYS A 59 20.60 -2.99 19.65
CA LYS A 59 20.28 -3.27 21.05
C LYS A 59 18.83 -2.99 21.44
N CYS A 60 18.07 -2.24 20.63
CA CYS A 60 16.67 -1.95 20.94
C CYS A 60 15.79 -3.21 21.02
N LEU A 61 16.21 -4.31 20.41
CA LEU A 61 15.46 -5.57 20.42
C LEU A 61 15.61 -6.34 21.73
N THR A 62 16.83 -6.48 22.21
CA THR A 62 17.16 -7.35 23.36
C THR A 62 17.71 -6.61 24.58
N GLY A 63 18.02 -5.32 24.45
CA GLY A 63 18.70 -4.51 25.46
C GLY A 63 20.23 -4.63 25.44
N THR A 64 20.77 -5.60 24.70
CA THR A 64 22.21 -5.90 24.62
C THR A 64 22.76 -5.59 23.24
N GLU A 65 23.95 -4.97 23.15
CA GLU A 65 24.63 -4.76 21.86
C GLU A 65 24.86 -6.10 21.14
N ASN A 66 24.46 -6.19 19.89
CA ASN A 66 24.47 -7.41 19.07
C ASN A 66 23.72 -8.60 19.68
N GLY A 67 22.79 -8.36 20.59
CA GLY A 67 21.92 -9.39 21.15
C GLY A 67 20.96 -9.91 20.07
N VAL A 68 20.96 -11.22 19.87
CA VAL A 68 20.15 -11.89 18.86
C VAL A 68 18.78 -12.22 19.44
N PRO A 69 17.67 -11.67 18.92
CA PRO A 69 16.34 -12.13 19.29
C PRO A 69 16.06 -13.51 18.67
N ASN A 70 15.27 -14.36 19.35
CA ASN A 70 14.93 -15.69 18.85
C ASN A 70 13.78 -15.65 17.80
N TYR A 71 13.72 -14.58 17.01
CA TYR A 71 12.81 -14.44 15.87
C TYR A 71 13.35 -13.37 14.92
N ASP A 72 12.80 -13.26 13.73
CA ASP A 72 13.09 -12.20 12.76
C ASP A 72 12.01 -11.10 12.85
N PRO A 73 12.33 -9.93 13.47
CA PRO A 73 11.37 -8.84 13.61
C PRO A 73 10.91 -8.23 12.29
N LEU A 74 11.78 -8.16 11.27
CA LEU A 74 11.41 -7.60 9.97
C LEU A 74 10.52 -8.56 9.19
N ALA A 75 10.83 -9.86 9.17
CA ALA A 75 9.98 -10.87 8.55
C ALA A 75 8.56 -10.86 9.16
N PHE A 76 8.49 -10.82 10.49
CA PHE A 76 7.21 -10.71 11.20
C PHE A 76 6.44 -9.43 10.84
N ALA A 77 7.12 -8.29 10.78
CA ALA A 77 6.49 -7.02 10.42
C ALA A 77 5.96 -7.03 8.98
N VAL A 78 6.71 -7.58 8.02
CA VAL A 78 6.28 -7.73 6.62
C VAL A 78 5.01 -8.59 6.54
N GLU A 79 5.02 -9.75 7.19
CA GLU A 79 3.87 -10.66 7.21
C GLU A 79 2.62 -9.98 7.79
N GLU A 80 2.74 -9.32 8.94
CA GLU A 80 1.60 -8.69 9.63
C GLU A 80 1.08 -7.44 8.90
N CYS A 81 1.96 -6.67 8.22
CA CYS A 81 1.53 -5.59 7.35
C CYS A 81 0.74 -6.11 6.15
N HIS A 82 1.25 -7.12 5.45
CA HIS A 82 0.60 -7.68 4.27
C HIS A 82 -0.73 -8.36 4.57
N LYS A 83 -0.86 -9.07 5.70
CA LYS A 83 -2.15 -9.62 6.19
C LYS A 83 -3.23 -8.54 6.32
N ARG A 84 -2.85 -7.30 6.56
CA ARG A 84 -3.72 -6.14 6.75
C ARG A 84 -3.86 -5.26 5.51
N GLY A 85 -3.24 -5.63 4.39
CA GLY A 85 -3.23 -4.83 3.16
C GLY A 85 -2.35 -3.58 3.23
N LEU A 86 -1.47 -3.47 4.22
CA LEU A 86 -0.53 -2.35 4.38
C LEU A 86 0.72 -2.57 3.54
N GLU A 87 1.23 -1.50 2.91
CA GLU A 87 2.61 -1.48 2.42
C GLU A 87 3.59 -1.31 3.57
N ILE A 88 4.74 -1.97 3.49
CA ILE A 88 5.83 -1.80 4.42
C ILE A 88 7.10 -1.38 3.70
N HIS A 89 7.64 -0.22 4.10
CA HIS A 89 8.91 0.29 3.59
C HIS A 89 9.99 0.18 4.67
N ALA A 90 11.13 -0.41 4.31
CA ALA A 90 12.30 -0.45 5.17
C ALA A 90 12.90 0.97 5.26
N TRP A 91 12.79 1.60 6.42
CA TRP A 91 13.38 2.91 6.67
C TRP A 91 14.84 2.75 7.12
N ILE A 92 15.75 3.36 6.35
CA ILE A 92 17.19 3.26 6.48
C ILE A 92 17.76 4.61 6.91
N ALA A 93 18.29 4.71 8.11
CA ALA A 93 19.11 5.87 8.52
C ALA A 93 20.48 5.76 7.85
N ALA A 94 20.68 6.46 6.72
CA ALA A 94 21.80 6.22 5.80
C ALA A 94 23.17 6.59 6.40
N MET A 95 23.39 7.84 6.78
CA MET A 95 24.69 8.34 7.21
C MET A 95 25.01 8.16 8.69
N PRO A 96 24.05 8.14 9.65
CA PRO A 96 24.35 7.96 11.06
C PRO A 96 24.90 6.56 11.36
N VAL A 97 25.93 6.50 12.21
CA VAL A 97 26.57 5.25 12.67
C VAL A 97 26.54 5.09 14.18
N GLY A 98 25.77 5.92 14.88
CA GLY A 98 25.58 5.88 16.33
C GLY A 98 26.57 6.72 17.12
N ALA A 99 26.74 6.40 18.39
CA ALA A 99 27.77 7.00 19.20
C ALA A 99 29.16 6.49 18.77
N SER A 100 30.20 7.28 19.00
CA SER A 100 31.57 6.92 18.59
C SER A 100 32.09 5.62 19.19
N ASN A 101 31.53 5.19 20.32
CA ASN A 101 31.82 3.95 21.04
C ASN A 101 30.84 2.81 20.77
N SER A 102 29.76 3.04 19.99
CA SER A 102 28.79 1.99 19.62
C SER A 102 29.44 0.91 18.75
N LEU A 103 28.91 -0.30 18.80
CA LEU A 103 29.42 -1.44 18.02
C LEU A 103 29.40 -1.14 16.52
N GLY A 104 28.26 -0.63 16.00
CA GLY A 104 28.14 -0.27 14.60
C GLY A 104 29.19 0.74 14.14
N CYS A 105 29.46 1.79 14.95
CA CYS A 105 30.51 2.76 14.63
C CYS A 105 31.91 2.13 14.63
N LYS A 106 32.21 1.24 15.59
CA LYS A 106 33.47 0.51 15.65
C LYS A 106 33.68 -0.39 14.45
N GLU A 107 32.64 -1.13 14.04
CA GLU A 107 32.71 -2.01 12.86
C GLU A 107 32.89 -1.21 11.55
N MET A 108 32.21 -0.06 11.42
CA MET A 108 32.43 0.82 10.26
C MET A 108 33.86 1.35 10.19
N LYS A 109 34.45 1.73 11.32
CA LYS A 109 35.85 2.16 11.40
C LYS A 109 36.82 1.02 11.03
N LYS A 110 36.57 -0.22 11.52
CA LYS A 110 37.37 -1.40 11.13
C LYS A 110 37.31 -1.67 9.61
N LYS A 111 36.15 -1.43 8.98
CA LYS A 111 36.00 -1.52 7.53
C LYS A 111 36.68 -0.36 6.77
N GLY A 112 37.31 0.58 7.48
CA GLY A 112 38.08 1.68 6.93
C GLY A 112 37.23 2.83 6.36
N PHE A 113 36.00 3.03 6.88
CA PHE A 113 35.19 4.20 6.53
C PHE A 113 35.65 5.47 7.25
N GLY A 114 35.62 6.59 6.55
CA GLY A 114 35.84 7.91 7.13
C GLY A 114 34.66 8.32 8.01
N ILE A 115 34.86 8.31 9.33
CA ILE A 115 33.82 8.66 10.30
C ILE A 115 34.12 10.02 10.93
N LYS A 116 33.12 10.90 10.96
CA LYS A 116 33.20 12.20 11.61
C LYS A 116 32.21 12.29 12.79
N ASN A 117 32.69 12.82 13.92
CA ASN A 117 31.89 12.96 15.14
C ASN A 117 31.31 14.39 15.21
N PHE A 118 30.04 14.46 15.65
CA PHE A 118 29.32 15.69 15.96
C PHE A 118 28.63 15.55 17.31
N SER A 119 28.06 16.59 17.84
CA SER A 119 27.25 16.56 19.07
C SER A 119 26.06 15.60 18.99
N THR A 120 25.51 15.40 17.78
CA THR A 120 24.37 14.52 17.48
C THR A 120 24.76 13.06 17.25
N GLY A 121 26.06 12.72 17.27
CA GLY A 121 26.57 11.37 17.04
C GLY A 121 27.66 11.31 15.96
N ALA A 122 28.01 10.10 15.57
CA ALA A 122 28.99 9.85 14.53
C ALA A 122 28.30 9.56 13.18
N TYR A 123 28.92 10.02 12.11
CA TYR A 123 28.39 9.90 10.75
C TYR A 123 29.49 9.47 9.79
N VAL A 124 29.15 8.63 8.83
CA VAL A 124 30.04 8.33 7.72
C VAL A 124 30.19 9.56 6.82
N ASN A 125 31.38 9.73 6.23
CA ASN A 125 31.58 10.77 5.22
C ASN A 125 30.85 10.43 3.93
N PRO A 126 29.86 11.24 3.47
CA PRO A 126 29.16 10.97 2.21
C PRO A 126 30.09 11.00 0.97
N GLY A 127 31.25 11.62 1.07
CA GLY A 127 32.29 11.62 0.02
C GLY A 127 33.20 10.38 0.06
N ASP A 128 33.00 9.41 0.94
CA ASP A 128 33.75 8.15 0.92
C ASP A 128 33.27 7.28 -0.25
N PRO A 129 34.11 7.01 -1.25
CA PRO A 129 33.70 6.30 -2.47
C PRO A 129 33.25 4.86 -2.21
N LYS A 130 33.64 4.26 -1.08
CA LYS A 130 33.21 2.90 -0.70
C LYS A 130 31.79 2.87 -0.15
N PHE A 131 31.28 4.00 0.36
CA PHE A 131 30.01 4.03 1.07
C PHE A 131 28.80 3.80 0.15
N ALA A 132 28.83 4.28 -1.09
CA ALA A 132 27.77 4.02 -2.06
C ALA A 132 27.55 2.51 -2.25
N ARG A 133 28.62 1.76 -2.45
CA ARG A 133 28.57 0.31 -2.56
C ARG A 133 28.04 -0.36 -1.30
N TYR A 134 28.55 0.05 -0.15
CA TYR A 134 28.18 -0.50 1.16
C TYR A 134 26.69 -0.32 1.48
N LEU A 135 26.16 0.89 1.33
CA LEU A 135 24.73 1.14 1.54
C LEU A 135 23.86 0.41 0.51
N GLY A 136 24.35 0.34 -0.73
CA GLY A 136 23.71 -0.45 -1.79
C GLY A 136 23.64 -1.95 -1.45
N GLU A 137 24.66 -2.52 -0.83
CA GLU A 137 24.69 -3.91 -0.36
C GLU A 137 23.68 -4.16 0.75
N ILE A 138 23.55 -3.26 1.74
CA ILE A 138 22.54 -3.33 2.79
C ILE A 138 21.12 -3.30 2.19
N CYS A 139 20.84 -2.37 1.28
CA CYS A 139 19.54 -2.26 0.64
C CYS A 139 19.23 -3.50 -0.24
N ALA A 140 20.25 -4.04 -0.91
CA ALA A 140 20.13 -5.28 -1.68
C ALA A 140 19.84 -6.50 -0.78
N GLU A 141 20.53 -6.63 0.36
CA GLU A 141 20.30 -7.70 1.33
C GLU A 141 18.85 -7.70 1.82
N ILE A 142 18.31 -6.55 2.22
CA ILE A 142 16.91 -6.40 2.63
C ILE A 142 15.98 -6.77 1.46
N THR A 143 16.22 -6.25 0.28
CA THR A 143 15.39 -6.48 -0.90
C THR A 143 15.36 -7.96 -1.30
N GLN A 144 16.49 -8.64 -1.23
CA GLN A 144 16.58 -10.06 -1.57
C GLN A 144 15.85 -10.94 -0.58
N ASN A 145 16.01 -10.66 0.72
CA ASN A 145 15.56 -11.56 1.79
C ASN A 145 14.11 -11.32 2.23
N TYR A 146 13.56 -10.12 1.98
CA TYR A 146 12.22 -9.73 2.46
C TYR A 146 11.32 -9.26 1.33
N ASP A 147 10.03 -9.49 1.49
CA ASP A 147 9.00 -9.03 0.57
C ASP A 147 8.52 -7.62 0.94
N ILE A 148 9.47 -6.68 1.09
CA ILE A 148 9.17 -5.28 1.34
C ILE A 148 8.58 -4.61 0.10
N ASP A 149 7.75 -3.58 0.31
CA ASP A 149 7.15 -2.79 -0.77
C ASP A 149 8.02 -1.58 -1.16
N GLY A 150 8.89 -1.13 -0.24
CA GLY A 150 9.78 -0.01 -0.50
C GLY A 150 10.96 0.09 0.46
N ILE A 151 11.87 0.98 0.12
CA ILE A 151 12.99 1.44 0.97
C ILE A 151 12.89 2.95 1.07
N ASN A 152 12.93 3.48 2.29
CA ASN A 152 13.01 4.91 2.56
C ASN A 152 14.39 5.28 3.09
N LEU A 153 15.11 6.16 2.38
CA LEU A 153 16.43 6.66 2.76
C LEU A 153 16.30 7.94 3.57
N ASP A 154 16.44 7.83 4.87
CA ASP A 154 16.55 8.98 5.76
C ASP A 154 18.02 9.34 5.99
N TYR A 155 18.31 10.59 6.32
CA TYR A 155 19.68 11.09 6.46
C TYR A 155 20.59 10.83 5.24
N ILE A 156 20.01 10.68 4.06
CA ILE A 156 20.76 10.59 2.79
C ILE A 156 21.23 11.98 2.35
N ARG A 157 22.18 12.52 3.12
CA ARG A 157 22.66 13.89 3.02
C ARG A 157 23.94 14.10 3.83
N TYR A 158 24.61 15.21 3.63
CA TYR A 158 25.62 15.66 4.57
C TYR A 158 24.96 16.00 5.91
N PRO A 159 25.53 15.57 7.05
CA PRO A 159 24.99 15.89 8.37
C PRO A 159 24.95 17.39 8.65
N ASP A 160 23.99 17.80 9.49
CA ASP A 160 23.98 19.14 10.04
C ASP A 160 25.28 19.39 10.82
N GLY A 161 25.84 20.58 10.70
CA GLY A 161 27.14 20.88 11.28
C GLY A 161 28.35 20.46 10.45
N TRP A 162 28.15 19.76 9.31
CA TRP A 162 29.28 19.52 8.39
C TRP A 162 29.84 20.87 7.91
N PRO A 163 31.19 21.05 7.93
CA PRO A 163 31.80 22.30 7.47
C PRO A 163 31.35 22.67 6.06
N TYR A 164 31.25 23.97 5.78
CA TYR A 164 30.98 24.44 4.43
C TYR A 164 32.05 23.95 3.44
N PRO A 165 31.74 23.83 2.14
CA PRO A 165 32.72 23.48 1.12
C PRO A 165 33.93 24.40 1.15
N THR A 166 35.10 23.80 1.11
CA THR A 166 36.37 24.54 1.22
C THR A 166 36.88 25.08 -0.11
N TYR A 167 36.30 24.62 -1.21
CA TYR A 167 36.77 24.85 -2.60
C TYR A 167 38.20 24.38 -2.87
N LYS A 168 38.76 23.59 -1.94
CA LYS A 168 40.09 22.97 -2.09
C LYS A 168 39.94 21.50 -2.37
N ASN A 169 40.87 20.94 -3.16
CA ASN A 169 40.91 19.51 -3.50
C ASN A 169 39.59 18.95 -4.04
N GLY A 170 38.82 19.77 -4.77
CA GLY A 170 37.55 19.35 -5.36
C GLY A 170 36.34 19.37 -4.41
N ASP A 171 36.50 19.90 -3.20
CA ASP A 171 35.38 20.04 -2.24
C ASP A 171 34.51 21.25 -2.59
N THR A 172 33.59 21.07 -3.54
CA THR A 172 32.63 22.09 -3.98
C THR A 172 31.20 21.68 -3.61
N PRO A 173 30.23 22.59 -3.59
CA PRO A 173 28.82 22.26 -3.40
C PRO A 173 28.31 21.21 -4.42
N GLU A 174 28.74 21.32 -5.66
CA GLU A 174 28.41 20.42 -6.77
C GLU A 174 28.94 19.00 -6.50
N ALA A 175 30.24 18.89 -6.18
CA ALA A 175 30.88 17.62 -5.85
C ALA A 175 30.20 16.93 -4.65
N ARG A 176 29.78 17.69 -3.64
CA ARG A 176 29.05 17.13 -2.49
C ARG A 176 27.67 16.61 -2.87
N ARG A 177 26.92 17.34 -3.72
CA ARG A 177 25.65 16.85 -4.25
C ARG A 177 25.84 15.60 -5.10
N GLU A 178 26.90 15.56 -5.89
CA GLU A 178 27.23 14.38 -6.69
C GLU A 178 27.59 13.18 -5.81
N ASN A 179 28.35 13.36 -4.73
CA ASN A 179 28.65 12.28 -3.78
C ASN A 179 27.36 11.63 -3.26
N VAL A 180 26.40 12.43 -2.78
CA VAL A 180 25.13 11.91 -2.30
C VAL A 180 24.32 11.27 -3.42
N THR A 181 24.29 11.89 -4.59
CA THR A 181 23.59 11.37 -5.78
C THR A 181 24.15 10.00 -6.21
N ASN A 182 25.46 9.80 -6.14
CA ASN A 182 26.10 8.53 -6.48
C ASN A 182 25.70 7.41 -5.51
N ILE A 183 25.51 7.73 -4.23
CA ILE A 183 24.97 6.77 -3.25
C ILE A 183 23.54 6.37 -3.64
N VAL A 184 22.69 7.34 -3.95
CA VAL A 184 21.30 7.10 -4.39
C VAL A 184 21.24 6.26 -5.65
N LYS A 185 22.07 6.59 -6.67
CA LYS A 185 22.18 5.81 -7.93
C LYS A 185 22.52 4.35 -7.66
N GLU A 186 23.50 4.09 -6.80
CA GLU A 186 23.93 2.72 -6.51
C GLU A 186 22.87 1.92 -5.75
N VAL A 187 22.19 2.53 -4.77
CA VAL A 187 21.04 1.90 -4.08
C VAL A 187 19.94 1.58 -5.09
N TYR A 188 19.53 2.56 -5.91
CA TYR A 188 18.48 2.38 -6.91
C TYR A 188 18.82 1.25 -7.89
N ARG A 189 20.02 1.28 -8.47
CA ARG A 189 20.49 0.27 -9.40
C ARG A 189 20.43 -1.15 -8.82
N ARG A 190 20.91 -1.35 -7.59
CA ARG A 190 20.92 -2.67 -6.95
C ARG A 190 19.53 -3.18 -6.59
N VAL A 191 18.72 -2.34 -6.02
CA VAL A 191 17.36 -2.72 -5.62
C VAL A 191 16.50 -3.03 -6.84
N LYS A 192 16.53 -2.16 -7.87
CA LYS A 192 15.73 -2.36 -9.09
C LYS A 192 16.19 -3.57 -9.92
N ALA A 193 17.47 -3.95 -9.84
CA ALA A 193 17.96 -5.18 -10.47
C ALA A 193 17.39 -6.46 -9.80
N LEU A 194 17.10 -6.42 -8.51
CA LEU A 194 16.51 -7.55 -7.76
C LEU A 194 14.98 -7.58 -7.85
N LYS A 195 14.35 -6.47 -7.48
CA LYS A 195 12.89 -6.34 -7.44
C LYS A 195 12.50 -4.95 -7.97
N PRO A 196 12.25 -4.80 -9.28
CA PRO A 196 12.02 -3.48 -9.88
C PRO A 196 10.76 -2.77 -9.35
N TRP A 197 9.84 -3.48 -8.72
CA TRP A 197 8.63 -2.92 -8.09
C TRP A 197 8.87 -2.35 -6.69
N VAL A 198 9.98 -2.65 -6.01
CA VAL A 198 10.29 -2.07 -4.70
C VAL A 198 10.54 -0.59 -4.86
N LYS A 199 9.72 0.23 -4.21
CA LYS A 199 9.78 1.69 -4.27
C LYS A 199 11.02 2.20 -3.56
N ILE A 200 11.77 3.10 -4.18
CA ILE A 200 12.86 3.83 -3.54
C ILE A 200 12.39 5.23 -3.23
N SER A 201 12.45 5.59 -1.96
CA SER A 201 12.08 6.92 -1.48
C SER A 201 13.14 7.50 -0.57
N CYS A 202 13.07 8.79 -0.31
CA CYS A 202 13.84 9.42 0.74
C CYS A 202 13.01 10.44 1.53
N SER A 203 13.51 10.79 2.72
CA SER A 203 12.96 11.84 3.57
C SER A 203 13.86 13.08 3.52
N PRO A 204 13.69 13.97 2.48
CA PRO A 204 14.51 15.17 2.38
C PRO A 204 14.09 16.22 3.40
N ILE A 205 14.97 17.22 3.60
CA ILE A 205 14.59 18.46 4.30
C ILE A 205 13.38 19.06 3.57
N GLY A 206 12.37 19.49 4.31
CA GLY A 206 11.08 19.93 3.78
C GLY A 206 11.13 21.13 2.84
N LYS A 207 12.19 21.92 2.87
CA LYS A 207 12.50 22.98 1.90
C LYS A 207 13.58 22.48 0.95
N TYR A 208 13.29 22.41 -0.35
CA TYR A 208 14.31 21.98 -1.32
C TYR A 208 15.36 23.05 -1.55
N ASP A 209 14.93 24.26 -1.91
CA ASP A 209 15.76 25.43 -2.20
C ASP A 209 15.09 26.70 -1.64
N ASP A 210 15.77 27.83 -1.67
CA ASP A 210 15.19 29.12 -1.33
C ASP A 210 14.25 29.57 -2.45
N LEU A 211 13.03 29.97 -2.08
CA LEU A 211 12.05 30.50 -3.01
C LEU A 211 12.13 32.03 -3.05
N SER A 212 12.30 32.61 -4.25
CA SER A 212 12.55 34.06 -4.41
C SER A 212 11.45 34.96 -3.83
N ARG A 213 10.20 34.47 -3.86
CA ARG A 213 9.00 35.23 -3.42
C ARG A 213 8.74 35.15 -1.92
N TYR A 214 9.50 34.35 -1.16
CA TYR A 214 9.24 34.11 0.26
C TYR A 214 10.43 34.45 1.13
N SER A 215 10.17 34.86 2.35
CA SER A 215 11.18 35.30 3.31
C SER A 215 11.98 34.16 3.93
N SER A 216 11.43 32.93 3.88
CA SER A 216 12.09 31.75 4.44
C SER A 216 13.30 31.35 3.62
N LYS A 217 14.49 31.64 4.14
CA LYS A 217 15.79 31.41 3.51
C LYS A 217 16.69 30.51 4.35
N ASN A 218 17.82 30.12 3.78
CA ASN A 218 19.02 29.58 4.40
C ASN A 218 19.05 28.08 4.73
N TYR A 219 18.03 27.49 5.36
CA TYR A 219 18.05 26.07 5.71
C TYR A 219 17.22 25.27 4.70
N ASN A 220 17.89 24.70 3.73
CA ASN A 220 17.27 23.94 2.66
C ASN A 220 18.08 22.66 2.33
N ALA A 221 17.47 21.72 1.61
CA ALA A 221 18.04 20.42 1.27
C ALA A 221 19.27 20.56 0.34
N LYS A 222 19.13 21.35 -0.73
CA LYS A 222 20.09 21.42 -1.81
C LYS A 222 21.43 22.05 -1.42
N HIS A 223 21.38 23.18 -0.74
CA HIS A 223 22.58 23.96 -0.42
C HIS A 223 23.14 23.63 0.97
N ARG A 224 22.28 23.46 1.98
CA ARG A 224 22.76 23.27 3.35
C ARG A 224 23.31 21.87 3.59
N VAL A 225 22.64 20.84 3.05
CA VAL A 225 22.96 19.44 3.32
C VAL A 225 23.26 18.63 2.06
N SER A 226 23.40 19.30 0.91
CA SER A 226 23.78 18.69 -0.39
C SER A 226 22.83 17.57 -0.84
N GLN A 227 21.52 17.71 -0.55
CA GLN A 227 20.48 16.72 -0.83
C GLN A 227 19.65 17.17 -2.02
N ASP A 228 20.00 16.69 -3.23
CA ASP A 228 19.39 17.14 -4.49
C ASP A 228 18.20 16.28 -4.90
N ALA A 229 17.18 16.20 -4.00
CA ALA A 229 16.07 15.26 -4.14
C ALA A 229 15.17 15.53 -5.36
N GLN A 230 15.00 16.78 -5.79
CA GLN A 230 14.26 17.09 -7.03
C GLN A 230 15.02 16.60 -8.28
N LEU A 231 16.35 16.65 -8.29
CA LEU A 231 17.14 16.05 -9.37
C LEU A 231 16.95 14.52 -9.42
N TRP A 232 16.85 13.86 -8.28
CA TRP A 232 16.73 12.40 -8.23
C TRP A 232 15.41 11.89 -8.83
N VAL A 233 14.29 12.55 -8.57
CA VAL A 233 13.02 12.21 -9.24
C VAL A 233 13.05 12.61 -10.72
N LYS A 234 13.61 13.77 -11.07
CA LYS A 234 13.77 14.20 -12.45
C LYS A 234 14.58 13.20 -13.29
N THR A 235 15.62 12.61 -12.70
CA THR A 235 16.49 11.63 -13.37
C THR A 235 16.04 10.19 -13.16
N ARG A 236 14.89 9.97 -12.51
CA ARG A 236 14.26 8.66 -12.26
C ARG A 236 15.14 7.66 -11.51
N ILE A 237 15.88 8.16 -10.53
CA ILE A 237 16.63 7.35 -9.57
C ILE A 237 16.00 7.37 -8.17
N MET A 238 14.78 7.88 -8.09
CA MET A 238 13.95 7.95 -6.89
C MET A 238 12.49 7.84 -7.31
N ASP A 239 11.68 7.04 -6.61
CA ASP A 239 10.28 6.79 -6.97
C ASP A 239 9.32 7.69 -6.19
N GLN A 240 9.65 8.05 -4.95
CA GLN A 240 8.80 8.84 -4.07
C GLN A 240 9.64 9.77 -3.19
N LEU A 241 9.06 10.88 -2.75
CA LEU A 241 9.68 11.78 -1.78
C LEU A 241 8.78 11.98 -0.57
N TYR A 242 9.38 11.95 0.62
CA TYR A 242 8.74 12.25 1.90
C TYR A 242 9.38 13.49 2.53
N PRO A 243 9.21 14.70 1.95
CA PRO A 243 9.84 15.90 2.50
C PRO A 243 9.37 16.12 3.95
N MET A 244 10.34 16.30 4.86
CA MET A 244 10.12 16.53 6.29
C MET A 244 9.66 17.98 6.52
N GLN A 245 8.39 18.24 6.28
CA GLN A 245 7.80 19.58 6.30
C GLN A 245 7.33 19.94 7.71
N TYR A 246 8.26 19.95 8.69
CA TYR A 246 8.01 20.19 10.10
C TYR A 246 7.98 21.70 10.43
N TRP A 247 7.29 22.45 9.62
CA TRP A 247 7.11 23.89 9.75
C TRP A 247 5.64 24.26 9.53
N ARG A 248 5.31 25.53 9.54
CA ARG A 248 3.96 26.07 9.34
C ARG A 248 3.99 27.33 8.45
N ASP A 249 2.82 27.73 7.98
CA ASP A 249 2.57 28.96 7.21
C ASP A 249 3.53 29.12 6.02
N ASP A 250 4.20 30.26 5.90
CA ASP A 250 5.15 30.58 4.82
C ASP A 250 6.36 29.63 4.76
N ASN A 251 6.59 28.86 5.81
CA ASN A 251 7.62 27.85 5.83
C ASN A 251 7.10 26.45 5.40
N TYR A 252 5.80 26.27 5.21
CA TYR A 252 5.15 25.04 4.85
C TYR A 252 4.52 25.11 3.44
N TYR A 253 3.48 25.92 3.26
CA TYR A 253 2.63 25.90 2.07
C TYR A 253 3.34 26.16 0.74
N PRO A 254 4.23 27.19 0.65
CA PRO A 254 4.96 27.45 -0.60
C PRO A 254 5.88 26.29 -1.00
N PHE A 255 6.45 25.61 -0.01
CA PHE A 255 7.35 24.49 -0.25
C PHE A 255 6.61 23.20 -0.60
N CYS A 256 5.37 23.01 -0.13
CA CYS A 256 4.49 21.96 -0.64
C CYS A 256 4.23 22.14 -2.14
N ALA A 257 3.90 23.34 -2.57
CA ALA A 257 3.70 23.66 -3.98
C ALA A 257 4.98 23.41 -4.81
N ASP A 258 6.14 23.88 -4.32
CA ASP A 258 7.43 23.64 -4.98
C ASP A 258 7.74 22.16 -5.16
N TRP A 259 7.48 21.32 -4.15
CA TRP A 259 7.67 19.88 -4.26
C TRP A 259 6.77 19.26 -5.32
N VAL A 260 5.51 19.65 -5.40
CA VAL A 260 4.54 19.13 -6.38
C VAL A 260 4.88 19.59 -7.80
N GLU A 261 5.20 20.86 -7.99
CA GLU A 261 5.58 21.44 -9.29
C GLU A 261 6.83 20.77 -9.87
N ASN A 262 7.76 20.35 -9.01
CA ASN A 262 9.01 19.70 -9.39
C ASN A 262 9.00 18.17 -9.19
N SER A 263 7.84 17.56 -8.96
CA SER A 263 7.70 16.11 -8.75
C SER A 263 8.03 15.25 -9.98
N ASN A 264 7.97 15.83 -11.18
CA ASN A 264 8.13 15.11 -12.45
C ASN A 264 7.19 13.89 -12.59
N GLY A 265 6.00 13.97 -12.00
CA GLY A 265 5.00 12.89 -12.02
C GLY A 265 5.25 11.77 -11.02
N HIS A 266 6.18 11.95 -10.09
CA HIS A 266 6.43 11.04 -8.97
C HIS A 266 5.62 11.44 -7.74
N ASP A 267 5.43 10.49 -6.83
CA ASP A 267 4.62 10.70 -5.63
C ASP A 267 5.34 11.58 -4.61
N ILE A 268 4.66 12.59 -4.13
CA ILE A 268 5.11 13.42 -3.01
C ILE A 268 4.20 13.16 -1.81
N VAL A 269 4.81 12.85 -0.66
CA VAL A 269 4.12 12.59 0.61
C VAL A 269 4.62 13.58 1.64
N SER A 270 3.79 14.52 2.05
CA SER A 270 4.17 15.50 3.09
C SER A 270 4.45 14.81 4.42
N GLY A 271 5.68 14.91 4.91
CA GLY A 271 6.05 14.51 6.27
C GLY A 271 5.57 15.55 7.26
N LEU A 272 4.58 15.19 8.08
CA LEU A 272 3.96 16.07 9.05
C LEU A 272 4.65 15.99 10.42
N GLY A 273 4.93 17.13 11.01
CA GLY A 273 5.51 17.24 12.35
C GLY A 273 4.49 16.98 13.46
N THR A 274 3.83 15.83 13.46
CA THR A 274 2.79 15.46 14.43
C THR A 274 3.28 15.50 15.89
N TYR A 275 4.57 15.30 16.10
CA TYR A 275 5.18 15.40 17.45
C TYR A 275 5.11 16.80 18.03
N PHE A 276 5.03 17.85 17.20
CA PHE A 276 4.87 19.22 17.67
C PHE A 276 3.50 19.53 18.30
N LEU A 277 2.54 18.59 18.21
CA LEU A 277 1.29 18.69 18.98
C LEU A 277 1.52 18.46 20.49
N ASP A 278 2.63 17.83 20.88
CA ASP A 278 3.05 17.71 22.28
C ASP A 278 3.74 19.02 22.70
N PRO A 279 3.25 19.72 23.73
CA PRO A 279 3.87 20.97 24.21
C PRO A 279 5.33 20.82 24.66
N LYS A 280 5.79 19.60 24.92
CA LYS A 280 7.20 19.31 25.28
C LYS A 280 8.12 19.29 24.06
N GLU A 281 7.58 19.05 22.88
CA GLU A 281 8.34 18.90 21.63
C GLU A 281 8.21 20.15 20.74
N GLY A 282 7.08 20.87 20.84
CA GLY A 282 6.81 22.04 20.01
C GLY A 282 5.54 22.77 20.38
N ASN A 283 5.07 23.62 19.47
CA ASN A 283 3.88 24.45 19.67
C ASN A 283 3.05 24.49 18.37
N LEU A 284 2.64 23.34 17.87
CA LEU A 284 1.73 23.23 16.74
C LEU A 284 0.31 22.98 17.28
N SER A 285 -0.67 23.70 16.76
CA SER A 285 -2.07 23.45 17.10
C SER A 285 -2.67 22.37 16.19
N PHE A 286 -3.70 21.71 16.67
CA PHE A 286 -4.51 20.79 15.85
C PHE A 286 -5.04 21.49 14.59
N THR A 287 -5.47 22.76 14.71
CA THR A 287 -6.00 23.54 13.57
C THR A 287 -4.94 23.72 12.48
N GLU A 288 -3.70 24.00 12.85
CA GLU A 288 -2.59 24.14 11.88
C GLU A 288 -2.30 22.80 11.20
N LEU A 289 -2.10 21.74 11.97
CA LEU A 289 -1.79 20.42 11.42
C LEU A 289 -2.93 19.88 10.51
N SER A 290 -4.19 20.04 10.91
CA SER A 290 -5.33 19.64 10.08
C SER A 290 -5.42 20.45 8.78
N ARG A 291 -5.09 21.74 8.81
CA ARG A 291 -4.99 22.58 7.61
C ARG A 291 -3.89 22.10 6.67
N GLU A 292 -2.72 21.74 7.20
CA GLU A 292 -1.62 21.15 6.42
C GLU A 292 -2.05 19.88 5.72
N MET A 293 -2.81 19.01 6.40
CA MET A 293 -3.35 17.78 5.81
C MET A 293 -4.34 18.07 4.68
N TYR A 294 -5.26 19.03 4.85
CA TYR A 294 -6.20 19.43 3.79
C TYR A 294 -5.47 20.01 2.58
N VAL A 295 -4.49 20.88 2.79
CA VAL A 295 -3.72 21.49 1.70
C VAL A 295 -2.88 20.46 0.96
N SER A 296 -2.22 19.53 1.69
CA SER A 296 -1.48 18.43 1.07
C SER A 296 -2.38 17.60 0.16
N ARG A 297 -3.57 17.22 0.62
CA ARG A 297 -4.55 16.48 -0.18
C ARG A 297 -5.04 17.27 -1.39
N TRP A 298 -5.31 18.56 -1.22
CA TRP A 298 -5.74 19.44 -2.32
C TRP A 298 -4.66 19.56 -3.41
N LEU A 299 -3.38 19.57 -3.02
CA LEU A 299 -2.24 19.57 -3.95
C LEU A 299 -1.97 18.18 -4.58
N GLY A 300 -2.74 17.15 -4.25
CA GLY A 300 -2.52 15.79 -4.73
C GLY A 300 -1.38 15.04 -4.04
N MET A 301 -0.92 15.52 -2.89
CA MET A 301 0.08 14.86 -2.07
C MET A 301 -0.55 13.82 -1.14
N GLY A 302 0.22 12.79 -0.79
CA GLY A 302 -0.02 12.01 0.41
C GLY A 302 0.44 12.78 1.66
N HIS A 303 0.17 12.20 2.84
CA HIS A 303 0.75 12.68 4.10
C HIS A 303 1.27 11.52 4.95
N ALA A 304 2.29 11.79 5.76
CA ALA A 304 2.89 10.82 6.67
C ALA A 304 3.18 11.48 8.02
N HIS A 305 2.79 10.82 9.10
CA HIS A 305 2.98 11.34 10.45
C HIS A 305 4.36 10.99 11.01
N PHE A 306 5.12 11.97 11.41
CA PHE A 306 6.27 11.77 12.26
C PHE A 306 5.92 12.20 13.70
N ARG A 307 5.71 11.24 14.59
CA ARG A 307 5.78 9.80 14.43
C ARG A 307 4.54 9.13 15.06
N SER A 308 4.45 7.81 14.93
CA SER A 308 3.36 6.95 15.39
C SER A 308 2.87 7.23 16.80
N LYS A 309 3.77 7.35 17.78
CA LYS A 309 3.41 7.62 19.18
C LYS A 309 2.42 8.77 19.30
N PHE A 310 2.76 9.93 18.76
CA PHE A 310 1.98 11.15 18.92
C PHE A 310 0.64 11.10 18.19
N LEU A 311 0.57 10.39 17.05
CA LEU A 311 -0.69 10.13 16.36
C LEU A 311 -1.58 9.21 17.21
N LEU A 312 -1.06 8.07 17.67
CA LEU A 312 -1.85 7.05 18.35
C LEU A 312 -2.22 7.40 19.80
N GLU A 313 -1.48 8.29 20.44
CA GLU A 313 -1.85 8.93 21.71
C GLU A 313 -3.00 9.92 21.54
N ASN A 314 -3.43 10.15 20.29
CA ASN A 314 -4.53 11.04 19.94
C ASN A 314 -4.34 12.47 20.47
N LEU A 315 -3.11 12.97 20.41
CA LEU A 315 -2.81 14.33 20.89
C LEU A 315 -3.70 15.35 20.21
N GLN A 316 -4.31 16.22 20.99
CA GLN A 316 -5.28 17.22 20.54
C GLN A 316 -6.40 16.66 19.63
N GLY A 317 -6.65 15.34 19.64
CA GLY A 317 -7.69 14.68 18.85
C GLY A 317 -7.28 14.27 17.42
N ILE A 318 -5.99 14.28 17.09
CA ILE A 318 -5.47 14.03 15.73
C ILE A 318 -5.82 12.63 15.20
N TYR A 319 -5.76 11.57 16.01
CA TYR A 319 -6.11 10.22 15.56
C TYR A 319 -7.60 10.10 15.21
N ASN A 320 -8.46 10.71 16.02
CA ASN A 320 -9.90 10.75 15.72
C ASN A 320 -10.20 11.57 14.47
N PHE A 321 -9.43 12.61 14.21
CA PHE A 321 -9.51 13.37 12.97
C PHE A 321 -9.05 12.52 11.78
N GLU A 322 -7.91 11.83 11.88
CA GLU A 322 -7.36 10.95 10.84
C GLU A 322 -8.38 9.93 10.36
N LYS A 323 -9.09 9.27 11.28
CA LYS A 323 -10.17 8.31 10.95
C LYS A 323 -11.31 8.93 10.12
N ARG A 324 -11.63 10.19 10.36
CA ARG A 324 -12.66 10.91 9.58
C ARG A 324 -12.12 11.47 8.27
N PHE A 325 -10.88 11.94 8.30
CA PHE A 325 -10.19 12.48 7.15
C PHE A 325 -9.93 11.39 6.10
N ASN A 326 -9.52 10.20 6.52
CA ASN A 326 -9.40 9.00 5.69
C ASN A 326 -10.64 8.11 5.86
N ALA A 327 -11.82 8.63 5.51
CA ALA A 327 -13.09 7.94 5.73
C ALA A 327 -13.21 6.59 5.00
N THR A 328 -12.40 6.38 3.97
CA THR A 328 -12.33 5.14 3.17
C THR A 328 -10.88 4.74 2.92
N PRO A 329 -10.59 3.46 2.70
CA PRO A 329 -9.29 3.03 2.22
C PRO A 329 -8.92 3.73 0.92
N SER A 330 -7.62 3.88 0.67
CA SER A 330 -7.10 4.42 -0.59
C SER A 330 -5.97 3.53 -1.12
N LEU A 331 -5.88 3.43 -2.44
CA LEU A 331 -4.78 2.75 -3.09
C LEU A 331 -3.52 3.63 -3.04
N THR A 332 -2.37 3.00 -2.87
CA THR A 332 -1.09 3.66 -3.13
C THR A 332 -0.92 3.84 -4.64
N PRO A 333 -0.35 4.97 -5.11
CA PRO A 333 -0.15 5.21 -6.52
C PRO A 333 0.73 4.15 -7.19
N ALA A 334 0.42 3.85 -8.45
CA ALA A 334 1.16 2.86 -9.24
C ALA A 334 2.47 3.44 -9.81
N LEU A 335 3.51 2.62 -9.90
CA LEU A 335 4.80 2.94 -10.50
C LEU A 335 4.71 2.97 -12.04
N THR A 336 3.88 3.84 -12.59
CA THR A 336 3.55 3.90 -14.03
C THR A 336 4.74 4.29 -14.91
N TRP A 337 5.78 4.91 -14.36
CA TRP A 337 7.03 5.20 -15.08
C TRP A 337 7.93 3.97 -15.26
N ILE A 338 7.69 2.89 -14.49
CA ILE A 338 8.40 1.61 -14.63
C ILE A 338 7.56 0.64 -15.46
N ARG A 339 6.26 0.49 -15.14
CA ARG A 339 5.35 -0.42 -15.81
C ARG A 339 3.95 0.16 -15.89
N LYS A 340 3.34 0.15 -17.09
CA LYS A 340 1.97 0.66 -17.34
C LYS A 340 0.96 -0.43 -17.63
N ASN A 341 1.40 -1.67 -17.87
CA ASN A 341 0.50 -2.76 -18.25
C ASN A 341 -0.38 -3.17 -17.07
N LYS A 342 -1.67 -3.21 -17.30
CA LYS A 342 -2.63 -3.72 -16.32
C LYS A 342 -2.51 -5.23 -16.20
N PRO A 343 -2.67 -5.80 -14.98
CA PRO A 343 -2.80 -7.23 -14.81
C PRO A 343 -4.10 -7.76 -15.43
N GLU A 344 -4.20 -9.06 -15.58
CA GLU A 344 -5.42 -9.72 -16.08
C GLU A 344 -6.58 -9.52 -15.10
N THR A 345 -7.79 -9.32 -15.66
CA THR A 345 -9.01 -9.25 -14.87
C THR A 345 -9.27 -10.61 -14.19
N PRO A 346 -9.61 -10.64 -12.90
CA PRO A 346 -9.99 -11.88 -12.24
C PRO A 346 -11.20 -12.56 -12.91
N ASN A 347 -11.35 -13.85 -12.70
CA ASN A 347 -12.45 -14.64 -13.24
C ASN A 347 -13.36 -15.17 -12.11
N PHE A 348 -14.59 -15.53 -12.44
CA PHE A 348 -15.48 -16.18 -11.48
C PHE A 348 -14.93 -17.54 -11.04
N SER A 349 -15.03 -17.85 -9.74
CA SER A 349 -14.60 -19.15 -9.19
C SER A 349 -15.56 -20.25 -9.56
N ARG A 350 -16.88 -19.98 -9.48
CA ARG A 350 -17.98 -20.90 -9.80
C ARG A 350 -19.12 -20.13 -10.47
N GLY A 351 -19.61 -20.64 -11.58
CA GLY A 351 -20.74 -19.98 -12.30
C GLY A 351 -20.40 -18.56 -12.71
N TYR A 352 -21.34 -17.62 -12.50
CA TYR A 352 -21.29 -16.24 -12.97
C TYR A 352 -21.55 -15.22 -11.85
N SER A 353 -21.37 -15.59 -10.60
CA SER A 353 -21.55 -14.71 -9.46
C SER A 353 -20.33 -14.71 -8.58
N LEU A 354 -19.95 -13.53 -8.09
CA LEU A 354 -18.92 -13.38 -7.07
C LEU A 354 -19.41 -13.88 -5.70
N VAL A 355 -20.70 -13.74 -5.41
CA VAL A 355 -21.28 -14.19 -4.15
C VAL A 355 -21.59 -15.69 -4.24
N VAL A 356 -20.86 -16.49 -3.49
CA VAL A 356 -20.96 -17.96 -3.47
C VAL A 356 -21.98 -18.44 -2.46
N SER A 357 -22.04 -17.80 -1.29
CA SER A 357 -22.98 -18.15 -0.24
C SER A 357 -23.42 -16.94 0.57
N ILE A 358 -24.64 -17.01 1.08
CA ILE A 358 -25.17 -16.09 2.08
C ILE A 358 -25.32 -16.89 3.36
N GLY A 359 -24.48 -16.59 4.35
CA GLY A 359 -24.52 -17.21 5.66
C GLY A 359 -25.57 -16.57 6.59
N THR A 360 -25.65 -17.10 7.81
CA THR A 360 -26.44 -16.50 8.88
C THR A 360 -25.96 -15.08 9.19
N GLN A 361 -26.87 -14.20 9.62
CA GLN A 361 -26.58 -12.79 9.95
C GLN A 361 -26.07 -11.90 8.80
N GLY A 362 -26.40 -12.23 7.54
CA GLY A 362 -26.00 -11.39 6.40
C GLY A 362 -24.52 -11.50 6.01
N THR A 363 -23.82 -12.52 6.47
CA THR A 363 -22.45 -12.83 6.04
C THR A 363 -22.46 -13.30 4.59
N LYS A 364 -21.59 -12.73 3.75
CA LYS A 364 -21.42 -13.12 2.34
C LYS A 364 -20.01 -13.61 2.11
N THR A 365 -19.87 -14.74 1.44
CA THR A 365 -18.58 -15.24 0.93
C THR A 365 -18.48 -14.87 -0.55
N ILE A 366 -17.42 -14.14 -0.91
CA ILE A 366 -17.13 -13.65 -2.24
C ILE A 366 -15.91 -14.41 -2.74
N GLU A 367 -16.03 -15.12 -3.87
CA GLU A 367 -14.94 -15.93 -4.42
C GLU A 367 -14.66 -15.58 -5.88
N TRP A 368 -13.39 -15.62 -6.25
CA TRP A 368 -12.91 -15.41 -7.61
C TRP A 368 -11.73 -16.32 -7.92
N ARG A 369 -11.21 -16.26 -9.15
CA ARG A 369 -9.97 -16.91 -9.60
C ARG A 369 -9.03 -15.88 -10.18
N GLY A 370 -7.74 -16.04 -9.94
CA GLY A 370 -6.69 -15.22 -10.51
C GLY A 370 -5.35 -15.56 -9.88
N ASN A 371 -4.27 -15.09 -10.50
CA ASN A 371 -2.89 -15.33 -10.06
C ASN A 371 -2.17 -14.03 -9.68
N SER A 372 -2.94 -12.98 -9.37
CA SER A 372 -2.35 -11.71 -8.95
C SER A 372 -1.88 -11.77 -7.50
N PRO A 373 -0.80 -11.08 -7.15
CA PRO A 373 -0.33 -11.02 -5.77
C PRO A 373 -1.34 -10.37 -4.83
N TYR A 374 -2.12 -9.40 -5.35
CA TYR A 374 -3.11 -8.66 -4.58
C TYR A 374 -4.40 -8.47 -5.35
N TYR A 375 -5.48 -8.23 -4.60
CA TYR A 375 -6.80 -7.88 -5.11
C TYR A 375 -7.37 -6.71 -4.32
N ASN A 376 -8.12 -5.84 -5.01
CA ASN A 376 -8.92 -4.81 -4.36
C ASN A 376 -10.39 -5.21 -4.43
N ILE A 377 -11.11 -4.97 -3.34
CA ILE A 377 -12.51 -5.34 -3.20
C ILE A 377 -13.32 -4.07 -3.07
N TYR A 378 -14.29 -3.92 -3.97
CA TYR A 378 -15.20 -2.79 -4.03
C TYR A 378 -16.62 -3.25 -3.78
N MET A 379 -17.42 -2.36 -3.22
CA MET A 379 -18.82 -2.61 -2.90
C MET A 379 -19.65 -1.35 -3.12
N SER A 380 -20.88 -1.54 -3.65
CA SER A 380 -21.84 -0.45 -3.85
C SER A 380 -23.27 -0.97 -3.79
N ASN A 381 -24.24 -0.09 -3.52
CA ASN A 381 -25.65 -0.36 -3.71
C ASN A 381 -26.08 -0.18 -5.17
N ASN A 382 -25.23 0.43 -5.99
CA ASN A 382 -25.47 0.63 -7.43
C ASN A 382 -24.67 -0.37 -8.26
N TYR A 383 -25.25 -0.82 -9.38
CA TYR A 383 -24.60 -1.70 -10.37
C TYR A 383 -24.49 -1.00 -11.74
N PRO A 384 -23.38 -1.13 -12.44
CA PRO A 384 -22.12 -1.74 -12.00
C PRO A 384 -21.45 -0.94 -10.89
N VAL A 385 -20.60 -1.62 -10.08
CA VAL A 385 -19.82 -0.95 -9.05
C VAL A 385 -18.76 -0.07 -9.72
N ASP A 386 -18.84 1.22 -9.49
CA ASP A 386 -17.85 2.17 -9.99
C ASP A 386 -16.57 2.10 -9.14
N ILE A 387 -15.52 1.51 -9.71
CA ILE A 387 -14.21 1.39 -9.04
C ILE A 387 -13.42 2.71 -9.00
N LYS A 388 -13.86 3.74 -9.73
CA LYS A 388 -13.24 5.07 -9.67
C LYS A 388 -13.76 5.90 -8.48
N ASN A 389 -14.90 5.51 -7.94
CA ASN A 389 -15.42 6.14 -6.72
C ASN A 389 -14.69 5.57 -5.49
N PRO A 390 -13.87 6.36 -4.79
CA PRO A 390 -13.09 5.87 -3.64
C PRO A 390 -13.97 5.37 -2.49
N HIS A 391 -15.22 5.84 -2.37
CA HIS A 391 -16.16 5.36 -1.36
C HIS A 391 -16.61 3.91 -1.56
N ASN A 392 -16.37 3.34 -2.74
CA ASN A 392 -16.73 1.95 -3.02
C ASN A 392 -15.60 0.96 -2.64
N LEU A 393 -14.37 1.43 -2.44
CA LEU A 393 -13.26 0.58 -2.01
C LEU A 393 -13.45 0.18 -0.54
N ILE A 394 -13.51 -1.12 -0.26
CA ILE A 394 -13.66 -1.64 1.11
C ILE A 394 -12.44 -2.39 1.61
N VAL A 395 -11.67 -2.98 0.71
CA VAL A 395 -10.38 -3.65 1.04
C VAL A 395 -9.39 -3.41 -0.09
N SER A 396 -8.19 -2.97 0.25
CA SER A 396 -7.06 -2.84 -0.66
C SER A 396 -6.02 -3.94 -0.40
N ARG A 397 -5.29 -4.36 -1.44
CA ARG A 397 -4.17 -5.28 -1.37
C ARG A 397 -4.49 -6.62 -0.67
N PHE A 398 -5.71 -7.11 -0.81
CA PHE A 398 -6.12 -8.38 -0.24
C PHE A 398 -5.33 -9.54 -0.85
N GLN A 399 -4.78 -10.41 -0.02
CA GLN A 399 -4.12 -11.65 -0.44
C GLN A 399 -5.10 -12.81 -0.37
N GLY A 400 -5.25 -13.54 -1.46
CA GLY A 400 -6.17 -14.67 -1.56
C GLY A 400 -7.31 -14.42 -2.54
N THR A 401 -8.18 -15.41 -2.70
CA THR A 401 -9.26 -15.45 -3.70
C THR A 401 -10.64 -15.74 -3.11
N SER A 402 -10.76 -15.61 -1.78
CA SER A 402 -12.03 -15.74 -1.04
C SER A 402 -12.07 -14.72 0.10
N PHE A 403 -13.10 -13.91 0.12
CA PHE A 403 -13.31 -12.85 1.13
C PHE A 403 -14.65 -13.03 1.81
N ILE A 404 -14.67 -12.89 3.14
CA ILE A 404 -15.89 -12.98 3.94
C ILE A 404 -16.29 -11.58 4.41
N HIS A 405 -17.41 -11.09 3.91
CA HIS A 405 -18.00 -9.82 4.32
C HIS A 405 -19.15 -10.04 5.30
N LYS A 406 -19.08 -9.42 6.48
CA LYS A 406 -20.11 -9.50 7.53
C LYS A 406 -21.06 -8.30 7.46
N GLY A 407 -22.37 -8.54 7.61
CA GLY A 407 -23.35 -7.47 7.84
C GLY A 407 -23.85 -6.72 6.61
N ALA A 408 -23.58 -7.18 5.38
CA ALA A 408 -24.01 -6.49 4.17
C ALA A 408 -25.44 -6.84 3.76
N LYS A 409 -26.37 -5.88 3.82
CA LYS A 409 -27.64 -5.94 3.08
C LYS A 409 -27.37 -5.69 1.60
N GLN A 410 -28.09 -6.37 0.70
CA GLN A 410 -28.09 -6.24 -0.77
C GLN A 410 -27.07 -5.25 -1.38
N GLN A 411 -25.84 -5.71 -1.58
CA GLN A 411 -24.77 -4.90 -2.16
C GLN A 411 -24.13 -5.66 -3.31
N PHE A 412 -23.69 -4.89 -4.31
CA PHE A 412 -22.92 -5.41 -5.43
C PHE A 412 -21.44 -5.32 -5.11
N TYR A 413 -20.66 -6.24 -5.66
CA TYR A 413 -19.22 -6.30 -5.49
C TYR A 413 -18.51 -6.20 -6.82
N ALA A 414 -17.31 -5.64 -6.80
CA ALA A 414 -16.37 -5.73 -7.90
C ALA A 414 -15.00 -6.11 -7.35
N ILE A 415 -14.26 -6.92 -8.07
CA ILE A 415 -12.91 -7.35 -7.72
C ILE A 415 -11.97 -6.93 -8.84
N THR A 416 -10.87 -6.30 -8.49
CA THR A 416 -9.76 -6.04 -9.40
C THR A 416 -8.53 -6.79 -8.95
N ALA A 417 -7.69 -7.20 -9.88
CA ALA A 417 -6.34 -7.68 -9.61
C ALA A 417 -5.40 -6.49 -9.53
N MET A 418 -4.41 -6.55 -8.64
CA MET A 418 -3.36 -5.55 -8.56
C MET A 418 -1.99 -6.21 -8.61
N ASP A 419 -1.11 -5.72 -9.49
CA ASP A 419 0.26 -6.20 -9.59
C ASP A 419 1.17 -5.58 -8.54
N ARG A 420 2.43 -6.03 -8.50
CA ARG A 420 3.46 -5.51 -7.57
C ARG A 420 3.83 -4.04 -7.81
N TYR A 421 3.53 -3.50 -9.00
CA TYR A 421 3.78 -2.09 -9.34
C TYR A 421 2.60 -1.18 -8.96
N GLY A 422 1.52 -1.74 -8.42
CA GLY A 422 0.31 -1.01 -8.08
C GLY A 422 -0.67 -0.83 -9.24
N ASN A 423 -0.39 -1.40 -10.44
CA ASN A 423 -1.33 -1.32 -11.55
C ASN A 423 -2.56 -2.18 -11.28
N GLU A 424 -3.73 -1.63 -11.57
CA GLU A 424 -5.02 -2.27 -11.32
C GLU A 424 -5.67 -2.73 -12.62
N SER A 425 -6.24 -3.95 -12.60
CA SER A 425 -6.97 -4.53 -13.73
C SER A 425 -8.32 -3.85 -13.97
N ASN A 426 -9.00 -4.24 -15.04
CA ASN A 426 -10.43 -4.02 -15.14
C ASN A 426 -11.16 -4.81 -14.04
N ALA A 427 -12.37 -4.37 -13.69
CA ALA A 427 -13.14 -4.97 -12.62
C ALA A 427 -13.89 -6.23 -13.08
N LEU A 428 -13.78 -7.31 -12.32
CA LEU A 428 -14.73 -8.39 -12.32
C LEU A 428 -15.95 -7.93 -11.53
N GLN A 429 -17.06 -7.65 -12.20
CA GLN A 429 -18.31 -7.23 -11.58
C GLN A 429 -19.13 -8.42 -11.08
N SER A 430 -19.82 -8.25 -9.95
CA SER A 430 -20.84 -9.21 -9.54
C SER A 430 -21.96 -9.17 -10.58
N LYS A 431 -22.16 -10.24 -11.33
CA LYS A 431 -23.39 -10.34 -12.13
C LYS A 431 -24.57 -10.42 -11.19
N LEU A 432 -25.60 -9.64 -11.53
CA LEU A 432 -26.88 -9.71 -10.90
C LEU A 432 -27.46 -11.12 -11.06
N VAL A 433 -27.33 -11.94 -10.02
CA VAL A 433 -28.31 -12.97 -9.75
C VAL A 433 -29.09 -12.46 -8.56
N SER A 434 -29.82 -11.38 -8.73
CA SER A 434 -30.77 -10.97 -7.71
C SER A 434 -31.99 -11.88 -7.82
N LYS A 435 -32.58 -12.24 -6.68
CA LYS A 435 -33.91 -12.88 -6.66
C LYS A 435 -34.92 -12.07 -7.51
N ASP A 436 -34.74 -10.75 -7.62
CA ASP A 436 -35.61 -9.85 -8.37
C ASP A 436 -35.42 -9.95 -9.88
N ILE A 437 -34.21 -10.28 -10.39
CA ILE A 437 -34.02 -10.57 -11.81
C ILE A 437 -34.47 -11.99 -12.11
N GLU A 438 -34.27 -12.96 -11.24
CA GLU A 438 -34.83 -14.30 -11.37
C GLU A 438 -36.38 -14.24 -11.42
N SER A 439 -36.98 -13.38 -10.59
CA SER A 439 -38.44 -13.19 -10.58
C SER A 439 -38.99 -12.35 -11.74
N LYS A 440 -38.17 -11.44 -12.30
CA LYS A 440 -38.58 -10.61 -13.47
C LYS A 440 -38.28 -11.25 -14.83
N LEU A 441 -37.38 -12.24 -14.87
CA LEU A 441 -36.98 -12.94 -16.09
C LEU A 441 -37.90 -14.12 -16.46
N LEU A 442 -38.73 -14.58 -15.54
CA LEU A 442 -39.59 -15.76 -15.72
C LEU A 442 -41.02 -15.43 -15.30
N SER A 443 -41.89 -15.26 -16.28
CA SER A 443 -43.33 -15.27 -16.09
C SER A 443 -43.87 -16.62 -16.57
N ASN A 444 -44.74 -17.22 -15.80
CA ASN A 444 -45.29 -18.54 -16.05
C ASN A 444 -46.83 -18.53 -15.95
N ASP A 445 -47.48 -18.82 -17.03
CA ASP A 445 -48.94 -18.96 -17.13
C ASP A 445 -49.41 -20.41 -17.05
N GLY A 446 -48.54 -21.35 -16.68
CA GLY A 446 -48.79 -22.78 -16.63
C GLY A 446 -48.69 -23.51 -18.00
N LYS A 447 -48.60 -22.79 -19.10
CA LYS A 447 -48.43 -23.30 -20.47
C LYS A 447 -47.10 -22.83 -21.06
N ASN A 448 -46.73 -21.60 -20.77
CA ASN A 448 -45.56 -20.94 -21.33
C ASN A 448 -44.73 -20.31 -20.23
N LEU A 449 -43.42 -20.36 -20.43
CA LEU A 449 -42.42 -19.69 -19.62
C LEU A 449 -41.93 -18.49 -20.46
N THR A 450 -42.21 -17.27 -20.02
CA THR A 450 -41.82 -16.05 -20.73
C THR A 450 -40.44 -15.59 -20.24
N LEU A 451 -39.51 -15.37 -21.16
CA LEU A 451 -38.20 -14.81 -20.94
C LEU A 451 -38.25 -13.30 -21.14
N LEU A 452 -37.81 -12.51 -20.16
CA LEU A 452 -37.74 -11.07 -20.31
C LEU A 452 -36.46 -10.65 -21.08
N LYS A 453 -36.57 -9.58 -21.86
CA LYS A 453 -35.70 -9.11 -22.96
C LYS A 453 -34.17 -9.10 -22.84
N ASN A 454 -33.57 -9.28 -21.68
CA ASN A 454 -32.11 -9.07 -21.49
C ASN A 454 -31.22 -10.32 -21.71
N ILE A 455 -31.79 -11.41 -22.23
CA ILE A 455 -31.03 -12.64 -22.54
C ILE A 455 -30.36 -12.56 -23.93
N ASN A 456 -30.77 -11.60 -24.79
CA ASN A 456 -30.29 -11.46 -26.16
C ASN A 456 -28.79 -11.07 -26.31
N GLU A 457 -28.12 -10.64 -25.24
CA GLU A 457 -26.67 -10.36 -25.25
C GLU A 457 -25.81 -11.60 -24.99
N MET A 458 -26.44 -12.74 -24.70
CA MET A 458 -25.74 -13.99 -24.46
C MET A 458 -25.74 -14.86 -25.70
N ASP A 459 -24.59 -15.34 -26.13
CA ASP A 459 -24.44 -16.33 -27.20
C ASP A 459 -24.99 -17.69 -26.71
N ILE A 460 -26.32 -17.82 -26.66
CA ILE A 460 -27.03 -18.98 -26.13
C ILE A 460 -27.24 -20.00 -27.24
N SER A 461 -26.78 -21.22 -27.04
CA SER A 461 -26.92 -22.33 -27.98
C SER A 461 -28.18 -23.16 -27.73
N TYR A 462 -28.54 -23.33 -26.46
CA TYR A 462 -29.78 -24.02 -26.05
C TYR A 462 -30.13 -23.71 -24.58
N PHE A 463 -31.41 -24.01 -24.23
CA PHE A 463 -31.82 -24.01 -22.81
C PHE A 463 -32.00 -25.45 -22.32
N SER A 464 -31.74 -25.69 -21.02
CA SER A 464 -32.17 -26.90 -20.33
C SER A 464 -33.11 -26.60 -19.17
N ILE A 465 -34.12 -27.42 -19.02
CA ILE A 465 -35.01 -27.45 -17.86
C ILE A 465 -34.59 -28.61 -16.99
N GLU A 466 -34.30 -28.35 -15.72
CA GLU A 466 -33.82 -29.35 -14.76
C GLU A 466 -34.74 -29.41 -13.54
N SER A 467 -34.85 -30.61 -12.99
CA SER A 467 -35.47 -30.82 -11.67
C SER A 467 -34.61 -30.20 -10.56
N LEU A 468 -35.16 -30.08 -9.35
CA LEU A 468 -34.40 -29.61 -8.19
C LEU A 468 -33.24 -30.52 -7.81
N VAL A 469 -33.32 -31.82 -8.12
CA VAL A 469 -32.24 -32.80 -7.89
C VAL A 469 -31.19 -32.82 -9.01
N GLY A 470 -31.27 -31.90 -9.98
CA GLY A 470 -30.27 -31.74 -11.03
C GLY A 470 -30.48 -32.60 -12.30
N THR A 471 -31.59 -33.34 -12.39
CA THR A 471 -31.90 -34.15 -13.59
C THR A 471 -32.42 -33.24 -14.69
N THR A 472 -31.81 -33.28 -15.87
CA THR A 472 -32.28 -32.57 -17.07
C THR A 472 -33.57 -33.22 -17.58
N ILE A 473 -34.66 -32.45 -17.59
CA ILE A 473 -35.99 -32.89 -18.00
C ILE A 473 -36.25 -32.56 -19.50
N ALA A 474 -35.75 -31.43 -19.97
CA ALA A 474 -35.90 -31.00 -21.35
C ALA A 474 -34.69 -30.19 -21.80
N LYS A 475 -34.34 -30.30 -23.09
CA LYS A 475 -33.40 -29.44 -23.80
C LYS A 475 -34.10 -28.76 -24.97
N ILE A 476 -33.88 -27.45 -25.10
CA ILE A 476 -34.57 -26.61 -26.09
C ILE A 476 -33.49 -25.97 -26.95
N TYR A 477 -33.31 -26.50 -28.16
CA TYR A 477 -32.25 -26.10 -29.10
C TYR A 477 -32.66 -25.02 -30.07
N SER A 478 -33.94 -24.90 -30.34
CA SER A 478 -34.48 -23.91 -31.29
C SER A 478 -35.01 -22.73 -30.50
N ILE A 479 -34.24 -21.67 -30.47
CA ILE A 479 -34.70 -20.38 -29.99
C ILE A 479 -34.78 -19.51 -31.22
N PRO A 480 -35.98 -19.21 -31.72
CA PRO A 480 -36.12 -18.17 -32.74
C PRO A 480 -35.52 -16.89 -32.20
N SER A 481 -34.86 -16.13 -33.01
CA SER A 481 -34.15 -14.87 -32.65
C SER A 481 -35.00 -13.83 -31.88
N ASN A 482 -36.30 -14.08 -31.71
CA ASN A 482 -37.28 -13.27 -30.99
C ASN A 482 -38.17 -14.10 -30.02
N ALA A 483 -37.80 -15.35 -29.70
CA ALA A 483 -38.66 -16.18 -28.84
C ALA A 483 -38.46 -15.81 -27.37
N GLU A 484 -39.39 -15.04 -26.89
CA GLU A 484 -39.54 -14.71 -25.47
C GLU A 484 -40.28 -15.82 -24.69
N VAL A 485 -40.67 -16.92 -25.33
CA VAL A 485 -41.62 -17.91 -24.79
C VAL A 485 -41.15 -19.33 -24.99
N ILE A 486 -41.01 -20.10 -23.88
CA ILE A 486 -40.72 -21.53 -23.88
C ILE A 486 -41.99 -22.28 -23.49
N ASN A 487 -42.47 -23.19 -24.35
CA ASN A 487 -43.62 -24.04 -24.07
C ASN A 487 -43.29 -25.10 -23.00
N ILE A 488 -44.05 -25.08 -21.90
CA ILE A 488 -43.87 -25.97 -20.72
C ILE A 488 -45.07 -26.86 -20.44
N THR A 489 -46.00 -26.96 -21.39
CA THR A 489 -47.25 -27.75 -21.23
C THR A 489 -47.01 -29.22 -20.93
N LYS A 490 -45.90 -29.79 -21.38
CA LYS A 490 -45.55 -31.20 -21.18
C LYS A 490 -44.90 -31.49 -19.81
N LEU A 491 -44.60 -30.45 -19.03
CA LEU A 491 -44.00 -30.64 -17.70
C LEU A 491 -45.08 -30.97 -16.68
N LYS A 492 -44.78 -31.85 -15.73
CA LYS A 492 -45.63 -32.18 -14.58
C LYS A 492 -45.65 -31.06 -13.56
N CYS A 493 -46.62 -31.08 -12.61
CA CYS A 493 -46.59 -30.21 -11.43
C CYS A 493 -45.25 -30.36 -10.71
N GLY A 494 -44.64 -29.24 -10.32
CA GLY A 494 -43.35 -29.26 -9.61
C GLY A 494 -42.53 -27.99 -9.82
N THR A 495 -41.42 -27.92 -9.12
CA THR A 495 -40.46 -26.83 -9.21
C THR A 495 -39.28 -27.22 -10.12
N TYR A 496 -38.96 -26.34 -11.05
CA TYR A 496 -37.93 -26.56 -12.05
C TYR A 496 -36.93 -25.40 -12.10
N ARG A 497 -35.75 -25.71 -12.66
CA ARG A 497 -34.68 -24.73 -12.93
C ARG A 497 -34.53 -24.60 -14.44
N LEU A 498 -34.43 -23.37 -14.93
CA LEU A 498 -34.07 -23.06 -16.31
C LEU A 498 -32.59 -22.69 -16.38
N TYR A 499 -31.86 -23.28 -17.28
CA TYR A 499 -30.48 -22.95 -17.60
C TYR A 499 -30.31 -22.58 -19.06
N ALA A 500 -29.48 -21.57 -19.32
CA ALA A 500 -29.00 -21.23 -20.65
C ALA A 500 -27.59 -21.78 -20.85
N HIS A 501 -27.31 -22.33 -22.02
CA HIS A 501 -26.02 -22.90 -22.38
C HIS A 501 -25.39 -22.14 -23.55
N SER A 502 -24.10 -21.77 -23.39
CA SER A 502 -23.31 -21.18 -24.47
C SER A 502 -22.32 -22.21 -25.01
N ALA A 503 -22.37 -22.51 -26.29
CA ALA A 503 -21.45 -23.47 -26.93
C ALA A 503 -20.04 -22.87 -27.05
N LYS A 504 -19.91 -21.60 -27.39
CA LYS A 504 -18.60 -20.93 -27.53
C LYS A 504 -17.82 -20.86 -26.20
N ARG A 505 -18.54 -20.68 -25.09
CA ARG A 505 -17.92 -20.51 -23.77
C ARG A 505 -17.95 -21.79 -22.93
N LYS A 506 -18.56 -22.88 -23.41
CA LYS A 506 -18.77 -24.15 -22.68
C LYS A 506 -19.36 -23.95 -21.28
N VAL A 507 -20.30 -23.06 -21.14
CA VAL A 507 -20.80 -22.57 -19.87
C VAL A 507 -22.30 -22.74 -19.76
N LYS A 508 -22.76 -23.12 -18.55
CA LYS A 508 -24.15 -23.32 -18.17
C LYS A 508 -24.58 -22.21 -17.21
N HIS A 509 -25.54 -21.38 -17.63
CA HIS A 509 -26.12 -20.29 -16.82
C HIS A 509 -27.44 -20.69 -16.22
N LYS A 510 -27.63 -20.50 -14.93
CA LYS A 510 -28.94 -20.60 -14.32
C LYS A 510 -29.73 -19.31 -14.65
N VAL A 511 -30.85 -19.46 -15.34
CA VAL A 511 -31.73 -18.35 -15.67
C VAL A 511 -32.74 -18.07 -14.55
N GLY A 512 -33.31 -19.12 -13.93
CA GLY A 512 -34.20 -18.96 -12.79
C GLY A 512 -34.92 -20.22 -12.37
N TYR A 513 -35.80 -20.08 -11.38
CA TYR A 513 -36.75 -21.10 -10.96
C TYR A 513 -38.15 -20.76 -11.48
N PHE A 514 -38.91 -21.80 -11.79
CA PHE A 514 -40.34 -21.65 -12.04
C PHE A 514 -41.11 -22.82 -11.43
N PHE A 515 -42.35 -22.60 -11.11
CA PHE A 515 -43.22 -23.57 -10.47
C PHE A 515 -44.44 -23.81 -11.33
N ILE A 516 -44.75 -25.07 -11.65
CA ILE A 516 -45.95 -25.46 -12.34
C ILE A 516 -46.97 -25.95 -11.32
N LYS A 517 -48.07 -25.22 -11.20
CA LYS A 517 -49.25 -25.56 -10.43
C LYS A 517 -50.38 -25.79 -11.42
N ARG A 518 -50.90 -26.99 -11.51
CA ARG A 518 -52.11 -27.31 -12.32
C ARG A 518 -53.27 -27.60 -11.36
#